data_671ef49ebc2168da20193b5f4f17067d
#
_entry.id   671ef49ebc2168da20193b5f4f17067d
#
_cell.length_a   1.000
_cell.length_b   1.000
_cell.length_c   1.000
_cell.angle_alpha   90.00
_cell.angle_beta   90.00
_cell.angle_gamma   90.00
#
_symmetry.space_group_name_H-M   'P 1'
#
loop_
_entity.id
_entity.type
_entity.pdbx_description
1 polymer ?
#
loop_
_entity_poly.entity_id
_entity_poly.type
_entity_poly.pdbx_seq_one_letter_code
_entity_poly.pdbx_strand_id
1 'polypeptide(L)'
;GAAGCPADRYCVENAGAYKATMTLQEALAHSPNTPFIKLTEQVGVAPIVDMAVRLGLRSYDDKGSFDKDTSIAQHTKDANSGSFTLGPDQVNPLELSNVGATLAADGRWCEPNPISQVTDKEGNEVYLKETPCEQAVDKDVARAMSNALSEDVKQGTAKNAAQAAGYSSPIAAKTGTTESNQSSAFLGFNEGISAAPYIYNDGTSTVPLCTGPVRQCAGWGNLYGGLEPAQTFFSMATQLPIATKAGLPNYNKKYDNGTTADKTLDSLRGKSEAEARQTLESKGYVVKTSRVIGGNVPYGRVVRAITGKDGKKKGAEITLQLSDGAGASQSPSSGVADANSTGAQNSTGGGNADGATSPGRSTGGTGGGTGNGGGGTGTGGGFSPEDFGIRQEDIDSFANDVRSLLGR
;
A
#
# COMPACT_ATOMS: atom_id res chain seq x y z
N GLY A 1 12.98 11.15 0.91
CA GLY A 1 11.95 11.58 1.87
C GLY A 1 11.53 13.01 1.61
N ALA A 2 10.45 13.44 2.26
CA ALA A 2 9.89 14.77 2.09
C ALA A 2 10.89 15.88 2.44
N ALA A 3 10.85 17.01 1.72
CA ALA A 3 11.70 18.14 1.98
C ALA A 3 11.47 18.71 3.39
N GLY A 4 12.55 19.01 4.12
CA GLY A 4 12.47 19.51 5.50
C GLY A 4 12.23 18.42 6.56
N CYS A 5 12.36 17.14 6.21
CA CYS A 5 12.27 16.05 7.17
C CYS A 5 13.44 16.10 8.16
N PRO A 6 13.18 16.03 9.49
CA PRO A 6 14.24 15.88 10.47
C PRO A 6 15.08 14.62 10.24
N ALA A 7 16.36 14.66 10.57
CA ALA A 7 17.32 13.59 10.30
C ALA A 7 17.01 12.27 11.01
N ASP A 8 16.24 12.32 12.10
CA ASP A 8 15.82 11.17 12.90
C ASP A 8 14.43 10.63 12.53
N ARG A 9 13.82 11.12 11.43
CA ARG A 9 12.46 10.75 11.02
C ARG A 9 12.38 10.29 9.58
N TYR A 10 11.44 9.40 9.33
CA TYR A 10 11.01 9.01 7.99
C TYR A 10 9.75 9.80 7.62
N CYS A 11 9.90 10.81 6.77
CA CYS A 11 8.78 11.64 6.32
C CYS A 11 8.29 11.17 4.96
N VAL A 12 6.98 11.03 4.84
CA VAL A 12 6.32 10.52 3.66
C VAL A 12 5.36 11.56 3.09
N GLU A 13 5.44 11.74 1.78
CA GLU A 13 4.50 12.51 0.99
C GLU A 13 3.64 11.60 0.11
N ASN A 14 2.49 12.10 -0.27
CA ASN A 14 1.67 11.44 -1.30
C ASN A 14 2.15 11.84 -2.70
N ALA A 15 2.12 10.90 -3.64
CA ALA A 15 2.52 11.14 -5.03
C ALA A 15 1.58 12.10 -5.81
N GLY A 16 0.46 12.50 -5.22
CA GLY A 16 -0.54 13.37 -5.86
C GLY A 16 -1.50 13.99 -4.86
N ALA A 17 -2.49 14.71 -5.37
CA ALA A 17 -3.54 15.30 -4.55
C ALA A 17 -4.66 14.28 -4.27
N TYR A 18 -5.02 14.14 -3.01
CA TYR A 18 -6.06 13.23 -2.54
C TYR A 18 -7.11 13.98 -1.72
N LYS A 19 -8.29 13.37 -1.55
CA LYS A 19 -9.30 13.88 -0.63
C LYS A 19 -8.71 13.97 0.80
N ALA A 20 -9.07 15.01 1.53
CA ALA A 20 -8.63 15.18 2.91
C ALA A 20 -9.13 14.07 3.86
N THR A 21 -10.25 13.46 3.52
CA THR A 21 -10.85 12.34 4.28
C THR A 21 -11.34 11.28 3.30
N MET A 22 -11.02 10.03 3.57
CA MET A 22 -11.48 8.87 2.81
C MET A 22 -11.58 7.66 3.73
N THR A 23 -12.40 6.68 3.36
CA THR A 23 -12.41 5.39 4.03
C THR A 23 -11.12 4.63 3.76
N LEU A 24 -10.79 3.64 4.58
CA LEU A 24 -9.61 2.79 4.36
C LEU A 24 -9.72 2.04 3.02
N GLN A 25 -10.92 1.64 2.63
CA GLN A 25 -11.17 0.98 1.35
C GLN A 25 -10.92 1.92 0.15
N GLU A 26 -11.39 3.18 0.22
CA GLU A 26 -11.04 4.19 -0.78
C GLU A 26 -9.53 4.46 -0.82
N ALA A 27 -8.87 4.51 0.35
CA ALA A 27 -7.43 4.67 0.42
C ALA A 27 -6.69 3.50 -0.24
N LEU A 28 -7.13 2.25 -0.05
CA LEU A 28 -6.55 1.10 -0.76
C LEU A 28 -6.69 1.24 -2.29
N ALA A 29 -7.86 1.66 -2.78
CA ALA A 29 -8.10 1.83 -4.20
C ALA A 29 -7.27 2.96 -4.83
N HIS A 30 -7.15 4.11 -4.15
CA HIS A 30 -6.43 5.28 -4.67
C HIS A 30 -4.95 5.33 -4.32
N SER A 31 -4.51 4.48 -3.39
CA SER A 31 -3.10 4.27 -3.04
C SER A 31 -2.31 5.51 -2.54
N PRO A 32 -2.86 6.41 -1.67
CA PRO A 32 -2.04 7.40 -1.00
C PRO A 32 -1.06 6.74 -0.01
N ASN A 33 0.12 7.31 0.16
CA ASN A 33 1.15 6.77 1.04
C ASN A 33 0.83 7.01 2.53
N THR A 34 0.42 8.23 2.87
CA THR A 34 0.32 8.70 4.26
C THR A 34 -0.65 7.93 5.16
N PRO A 35 -1.84 7.45 4.71
CA PRO A 35 -2.72 6.65 5.54
C PRO A 35 -2.10 5.31 5.97
N PHE A 36 -1.32 4.68 5.06
CA PHE A 36 -0.71 3.38 5.34
C PHE A 36 0.51 3.49 6.27
N ILE A 37 1.28 4.57 6.17
CA ILE A 37 2.30 4.89 7.18
C ILE A 37 1.66 5.12 8.55
N LYS A 38 0.52 5.80 8.61
CA LYS A 38 -0.23 5.95 9.87
C LYS A 38 -0.72 4.61 10.43
N LEU A 39 -1.15 3.68 9.58
CA LEU A 39 -1.48 2.32 10.03
C LEU A 39 -0.24 1.58 10.54
N THR A 40 0.90 1.72 9.86
CA THR A 40 2.17 1.13 10.29
C THR A 40 2.61 1.64 11.65
N GLU A 41 2.51 2.94 11.91
CA GLU A 41 2.74 3.51 13.24
C GLU A 41 1.82 2.90 14.31
N GLN A 42 0.62 2.48 13.92
CA GLN A 42 -0.36 1.91 14.83
C GLN A 42 -0.13 0.43 15.12
N VAL A 43 0.20 -0.32 14.08
CA VAL A 43 0.36 -1.78 14.15
C VAL A 43 1.77 -2.14 14.61
N GLY A 44 2.77 -1.36 14.21
CA GLY A 44 4.19 -1.65 14.35
C GLY A 44 4.75 -2.40 13.15
N VAL A 45 6.04 -2.24 12.88
CA VAL A 45 6.70 -2.85 11.71
C VAL A 45 6.76 -4.37 11.82
N ALA A 46 7.18 -4.91 12.96
CA ALA A 46 7.39 -6.36 13.12
C ALA A 46 6.14 -7.20 12.81
N PRO A 47 4.92 -6.90 13.34
CA PRO A 47 3.72 -7.67 12.98
C PRO A 47 3.35 -7.59 11.50
N ILE A 48 3.67 -6.47 10.82
CA ILE A 48 3.41 -6.30 9.37
C ILE A 48 4.34 -7.19 8.56
N VAL A 49 5.63 -7.22 8.91
CA VAL A 49 6.63 -8.09 8.27
C VAL A 49 6.26 -9.56 8.47
N ASP A 50 5.94 -9.96 9.71
CA ASP A 50 5.55 -11.33 10.00
C ASP A 50 4.30 -11.75 9.22
N MET A 51 3.33 -10.85 9.03
CA MET A 51 2.15 -11.12 8.22
C MET A 51 2.49 -11.24 6.73
N ALA A 52 3.38 -10.42 6.20
CA ALA A 52 3.83 -10.49 4.81
C ALA A 52 4.50 -11.84 4.51
N VAL A 53 5.39 -12.31 5.40
CA VAL A 53 6.00 -13.65 5.30
C VAL A 53 4.93 -14.74 5.34
N ARG A 54 4.00 -14.69 6.30
CA ARG A 54 2.93 -15.70 6.43
C ARG A 54 2.02 -15.75 5.23
N LEU A 55 1.72 -14.61 4.61
CA LEU A 55 0.84 -14.54 3.43
C LEU A 55 1.50 -15.09 2.17
N GLY A 56 2.83 -15.15 2.09
CA GLY A 56 3.50 -15.77 0.95
C GLY A 56 4.89 -15.26 0.59
N LEU A 57 5.36 -14.14 1.17
CA LEU A 57 6.71 -13.62 0.91
C LEU A 57 7.74 -14.40 1.76
N ARG A 58 7.85 -15.70 1.51
CA ARG A 58 8.60 -16.64 2.36
C ARG A 58 10.10 -16.39 2.33
N SER A 59 10.64 -16.05 1.16
CA SER A 59 12.05 -15.73 1.01
C SER A 59 12.51 -14.52 1.82
N TYR A 60 11.58 -13.69 2.29
CA TYR A 60 11.91 -12.58 3.19
C TYR A 60 12.48 -13.04 4.54
N ASP A 61 12.16 -14.25 4.98
CA ASP A 61 12.70 -14.83 6.23
C ASP A 61 13.96 -15.69 5.98
N ASP A 62 14.35 -15.92 4.73
CA ASP A 62 15.52 -16.69 4.37
C ASP A 62 16.81 -15.93 4.72
N LYS A 63 17.71 -16.59 5.45
CA LYS A 63 19.05 -16.06 5.66
C LYS A 63 19.74 -15.82 4.32
N GLY A 64 20.29 -14.64 4.14
CA GLY A 64 20.94 -14.26 2.88
C GLY A 64 20.04 -13.47 1.92
N SER A 65 18.77 -13.26 2.23
CA SER A 65 17.88 -12.50 1.38
C SER A 65 18.14 -10.97 1.43
N PHE A 66 18.69 -10.45 2.53
CA PHE A 66 19.12 -9.05 2.63
C PHE A 66 20.63 -8.90 2.40
N ASP A 67 21.41 -9.56 3.22
CA ASP A 67 22.87 -9.65 3.10
C ASP A 67 23.32 -11.07 3.45
N LYS A 68 24.64 -11.35 3.43
CA LYS A 68 25.19 -12.70 3.62
C LYS A 68 24.64 -13.42 4.87
N ASP A 69 24.34 -12.68 5.95
CA ASP A 69 24.01 -13.25 7.25
C ASP A 69 22.61 -12.92 7.74
N THR A 70 21.92 -11.97 7.10
CA THR A 70 20.66 -11.40 7.57
C THR A 70 19.56 -11.60 6.52
N SER A 71 18.33 -11.88 6.99
CA SER A 71 17.14 -11.89 6.13
C SER A 71 16.52 -10.49 6.00
N ILE A 72 15.78 -10.25 4.92
CA ILE A 72 14.99 -9.01 4.74
C ILE A 72 14.08 -8.80 5.95
N ALA A 73 13.38 -9.84 6.39
CA ALA A 73 12.46 -9.76 7.52
C ALA A 73 13.18 -9.36 8.81
N GLN A 74 14.35 -9.96 9.10
CA GLN A 74 15.11 -9.62 10.28
C GLN A 74 15.64 -8.20 10.22
N HIS A 75 16.27 -7.80 9.10
CA HIS A 75 16.79 -6.45 8.91
C HIS A 75 15.70 -5.39 9.09
N THR A 76 14.55 -5.58 8.44
CA THR A 76 13.41 -4.65 8.49
C THR A 76 12.85 -4.49 9.90
N LYS A 77 12.75 -5.61 10.65
CA LYS A 77 12.29 -5.60 12.05
C LYS A 77 13.29 -4.90 12.97
N ASP A 78 14.58 -5.19 12.85
CA ASP A 78 15.65 -4.62 13.70
C ASP A 78 15.82 -3.12 13.46
N ALA A 79 15.76 -2.69 12.20
CA ALA A 79 15.82 -1.28 11.82
C ALA A 79 14.49 -0.52 12.07
N ASN A 80 13.42 -1.22 12.47
CA ASN A 80 12.06 -0.67 12.59
C ASN A 80 11.66 0.15 11.36
N SER A 81 11.92 -0.39 10.16
CA SER A 81 11.80 0.31 8.88
C SER A 81 10.34 0.51 8.46
N GLY A 82 9.75 1.66 8.80
CA GLY A 82 8.39 2.02 8.42
C GLY A 82 8.17 2.11 6.90
N SER A 83 9.24 2.32 6.13
CA SER A 83 9.22 2.31 4.65
C SER A 83 8.79 0.97 4.06
N PHE A 84 8.91 -0.14 4.79
CA PHE A 84 8.45 -1.47 4.36
C PHE A 84 7.01 -1.45 3.81
N THR A 85 6.15 -0.63 4.40
CA THR A 85 4.75 -0.44 3.96
C THR A 85 4.63 0.04 2.51
N LEU A 86 5.66 0.71 1.99
CA LEU A 86 5.69 1.27 0.63
C LEU A 86 6.49 0.40 -0.36
N GLY A 87 7.02 -0.75 0.11
CA GLY A 87 7.64 -1.77 -0.73
C GLY A 87 9.02 -1.39 -1.29
N PRO A 88 10.01 -0.99 -0.46
CA PRO A 88 11.36 -0.67 -0.94
C PRO A 88 12.18 -1.92 -1.25
N ASP A 89 11.82 -3.08 -0.69
CA ASP A 89 12.59 -4.30 -0.80
C ASP A 89 12.23 -5.08 -2.08
N GLN A 90 13.19 -5.84 -2.59
CA GLN A 90 12.98 -6.70 -3.74
C GLN A 90 11.94 -7.78 -3.41
N VAL A 91 11.09 -8.11 -4.37
CA VAL A 91 10.07 -9.14 -4.21
C VAL A 91 10.16 -10.17 -5.33
N ASN A 92 9.99 -11.44 -4.96
CA ASN A 92 9.83 -12.51 -5.91
C ASN A 92 8.40 -12.46 -6.50
N PRO A 93 8.22 -12.31 -7.83
CA PRO A 93 6.88 -12.23 -8.43
C PRO A 93 6.00 -13.46 -8.18
N LEU A 94 6.57 -14.66 -8.09
CA LEU A 94 5.82 -15.87 -7.74
C LEU A 94 5.29 -15.80 -6.32
N GLU A 95 6.11 -15.39 -5.36
CA GLU A 95 5.70 -15.21 -3.97
C GLU A 95 4.67 -14.08 -3.83
N LEU A 96 4.84 -12.97 -4.55
CA LEU A 96 3.85 -11.90 -4.57
C LEU A 96 2.51 -12.40 -5.12
N SER A 97 2.52 -13.21 -6.19
CA SER A 97 1.30 -13.85 -6.71
C SER A 97 0.68 -14.79 -5.67
N ASN A 98 1.51 -15.51 -4.90
CA ASN A 98 1.03 -16.42 -3.86
C ASN A 98 0.36 -15.67 -2.68
N VAL A 99 0.75 -14.43 -2.38
CA VAL A 99 0.00 -13.58 -1.45
C VAL A 99 -1.46 -13.42 -1.90
N GLY A 100 -1.69 -13.14 -3.17
CA GLY A 100 -3.05 -13.06 -3.75
C GLY A 100 -3.78 -14.39 -3.69
N ALA A 101 -3.10 -15.49 -4.02
CA ALA A 101 -3.66 -16.85 -3.94
C ALA A 101 -4.05 -17.21 -2.50
N THR A 102 -3.24 -16.85 -1.51
CA THR A 102 -3.53 -17.05 -0.08
C THR A 102 -4.81 -16.31 0.33
N LEU A 103 -4.97 -15.06 -0.08
CA LEU A 103 -6.18 -14.29 0.21
C LEU A 103 -7.41 -14.87 -0.50
N ALA A 104 -7.27 -15.30 -1.77
CA ALA A 104 -8.33 -15.97 -2.53
C ALA A 104 -8.75 -17.31 -1.94
N ALA A 105 -7.81 -18.02 -1.28
CA ALA A 105 -8.02 -19.30 -0.61
C ALA A 105 -8.46 -19.17 0.86
N ASP A 106 -9.23 -18.12 1.19
CA ASP A 106 -9.71 -17.90 2.56
C ASP A 106 -8.57 -17.74 3.61
N GLY A 107 -7.46 -17.17 3.19
CA GLY A 107 -6.29 -16.93 4.05
C GLY A 107 -5.42 -18.17 4.29
N ARG A 108 -5.59 -19.21 3.49
CA ARG A 108 -4.81 -20.44 3.57
C ARG A 108 -3.66 -20.41 2.56
N TRP A 109 -2.44 -20.34 3.07
CA TRP A 109 -1.23 -20.43 2.26
C TRP A 109 -0.91 -21.88 1.91
N CYS A 110 -0.58 -22.13 0.65
CA CYS A 110 -0.02 -23.39 0.19
C CYS A 110 1.26 -23.08 -0.58
N GLU A 111 2.25 -23.96 -0.45
CA GLU A 111 3.46 -23.89 -1.25
C GLU A 111 3.13 -24.02 -2.73
N PRO A 112 3.63 -23.11 -3.61
CA PRO A 112 3.43 -23.24 -5.05
C PRO A 112 4.02 -24.53 -5.57
N ASN A 113 3.20 -25.39 -6.17
CA ASN A 113 3.60 -26.65 -6.74
C ASN A 113 3.20 -26.72 -8.22
N PRO A 114 4.17 -26.73 -9.18
CA PRO A 114 3.87 -26.83 -10.61
C PRO A 114 3.59 -28.28 -11.07
N ILE A 115 3.74 -29.26 -10.18
CA ILE A 115 3.60 -30.68 -10.51
C ILE A 115 2.19 -31.13 -10.17
N SER A 116 1.42 -31.54 -11.17
CA SER A 116 0.06 -32.06 -10.98
C SER A 116 0.04 -33.58 -10.74
N GLN A 117 0.98 -34.32 -11.33
CA GLN A 117 1.07 -35.76 -11.22
C GLN A 117 2.47 -36.24 -11.54
N VAL A 118 2.93 -37.28 -10.86
CA VAL A 118 4.15 -38.01 -11.18
C VAL A 118 3.76 -39.47 -11.42
N THR A 119 4.30 -40.07 -12.49
CA THR A 119 4.13 -41.51 -12.79
C THR A 119 5.48 -42.17 -12.87
N ASP A 120 5.54 -43.47 -12.51
CA ASP A 120 6.70 -44.32 -12.78
C ASP A 120 6.78 -44.72 -14.28
N LYS A 121 7.80 -45.47 -14.64
CA LYS A 121 8.01 -45.92 -16.01
C LYS A 121 6.95 -46.91 -16.50
N GLU A 122 6.23 -47.52 -15.58
CA GLU A 122 5.09 -48.42 -15.86
C GLU A 122 3.76 -47.68 -15.95
N GLY A 123 3.74 -46.35 -15.70
CA GLY A 123 2.54 -45.51 -15.77
C GLY A 123 1.73 -45.49 -14.47
N ASN A 124 2.23 -46.04 -13.37
CA ASN A 124 1.56 -45.98 -12.07
C ASN A 124 1.81 -44.62 -11.43
N GLU A 125 0.81 -44.09 -10.73
CA GLU A 125 0.94 -42.82 -9.99
C GLU A 125 1.88 -42.96 -8.79
N VAL A 126 2.84 -42.02 -8.66
CA VAL A 126 3.76 -41.90 -7.55
C VAL A 126 3.33 -40.74 -6.67
N TYR A 127 2.90 -41.06 -5.46
CA TYR A 127 2.54 -40.02 -4.49
C TYR A 127 3.77 -39.31 -3.93
N LEU A 128 3.81 -37.99 -4.14
CA LEU A 128 4.81 -37.12 -3.52
C LEU A 128 4.29 -36.62 -2.18
N LYS A 129 5.19 -36.53 -1.21
CA LYS A 129 4.86 -35.87 0.06
C LYS A 129 4.80 -34.37 -0.17
N GLU A 130 3.61 -33.80 -0.10
CA GLU A 130 3.40 -32.35 -0.18
C GLU A 130 3.51 -31.68 1.19
N THR A 131 3.96 -30.43 1.20
CA THR A 131 3.90 -29.58 2.38
C THR A 131 2.42 -29.24 2.67
N PRO A 132 1.90 -29.52 3.88
CA PRO A 132 0.53 -29.16 4.20
C PRO A 132 0.32 -27.65 4.13
N CYS A 133 -0.82 -27.24 3.57
CA CYS A 133 -1.23 -25.84 3.60
C CYS A 133 -1.48 -25.37 5.04
N GLU A 134 -1.18 -24.10 5.33
CA GLU A 134 -1.36 -23.50 6.65
C GLU A 134 -2.32 -22.31 6.62
N GLN A 135 -3.04 -22.05 7.73
CA GLN A 135 -3.87 -20.87 7.87
C GLN A 135 -2.97 -19.65 8.19
N ALA A 136 -2.65 -18.87 7.18
CA ALA A 136 -1.77 -17.70 7.29
C ALA A 136 -2.48 -16.52 7.98
N VAL A 137 -3.74 -16.30 7.69
CA VAL A 137 -4.59 -15.24 8.26
C VAL A 137 -6.02 -15.75 8.44
N ASP A 138 -6.77 -15.16 9.40
CA ASP A 138 -8.17 -15.50 9.61
C ASP A 138 -8.98 -15.37 8.31
N LYS A 139 -9.85 -16.35 8.06
CA LYS A 139 -10.70 -16.43 6.86
C LYS A 139 -11.53 -15.16 6.62
N ASP A 140 -12.17 -14.62 7.67
CA ASP A 140 -13.01 -13.43 7.51
C ASP A 140 -12.16 -12.19 7.21
N VAL A 141 -10.91 -12.13 7.72
CA VAL A 141 -9.95 -11.07 7.39
C VAL A 141 -9.50 -11.17 5.94
N ALA A 142 -9.16 -12.37 5.46
CA ALA A 142 -8.79 -12.59 4.05
C ALA A 142 -9.91 -12.15 3.10
N ARG A 143 -11.16 -12.52 3.41
CA ARG A 143 -12.35 -12.13 2.63
C ARG A 143 -12.60 -10.62 2.65
N ALA A 144 -12.45 -9.99 3.80
CA ALA A 144 -12.57 -8.54 3.93
C ALA A 144 -11.50 -7.81 3.11
N MET A 145 -10.25 -8.32 3.13
CA MET A 145 -9.16 -7.77 2.35
C MET A 145 -9.41 -7.93 0.84
N SER A 146 -9.84 -9.10 0.38
CA SER A 146 -10.20 -9.35 -1.02
C SER A 146 -11.33 -8.41 -1.48
N ASN A 147 -12.35 -8.19 -0.64
CA ASN A 147 -13.41 -7.24 -0.92
C ASN A 147 -12.90 -5.79 -0.98
N ALA A 148 -12.03 -5.38 -0.06
CA ALA A 148 -11.46 -4.04 -0.05
C ALA A 148 -10.59 -3.79 -1.30
N LEU A 149 -9.76 -4.75 -1.68
CA LEU A 149 -8.89 -4.69 -2.86
C LEU A 149 -9.68 -4.71 -4.19
N SER A 150 -10.95 -5.18 -4.19
CA SER A 150 -11.78 -5.16 -5.40
C SER A 150 -12.15 -3.75 -5.88
N GLU A 151 -11.98 -2.74 -5.03
CA GLU A 151 -12.26 -1.35 -5.40
C GLU A 151 -11.18 -0.73 -6.30
N ASP A 152 -9.96 -1.29 -6.36
CA ASP A 152 -8.89 -0.77 -7.22
C ASP A 152 -9.29 -0.79 -8.71
N VAL A 153 -9.94 -1.86 -9.17
CA VAL A 153 -10.40 -1.98 -10.57
C VAL A 153 -11.70 -1.20 -10.85
N LYS A 154 -12.48 -0.85 -9.84
CA LYS A 154 -13.74 -0.13 -10.00
C LYS A 154 -13.54 1.39 -10.02
N GLN A 155 -12.73 1.91 -9.12
CA GLN A 155 -12.53 3.34 -8.93
C GLN A 155 -11.07 3.75 -8.66
N GLY A 156 -10.15 2.78 -8.56
CA GLY A 156 -8.77 2.99 -8.18
C GLY A 156 -7.81 3.06 -9.37
N THR A 157 -6.57 2.72 -9.07
CA THR A 157 -5.41 2.92 -9.96
C THR A 157 -5.36 1.95 -11.14
N ALA A 158 -6.02 0.78 -11.06
CA ALA A 158 -6.09 -0.19 -12.15
C ALA A 158 -7.37 -0.10 -13.01
N LYS A 159 -8.30 0.81 -12.69
CA LYS A 159 -9.58 0.96 -13.39
C LYS A 159 -9.44 1.05 -14.90
N ASN A 160 -8.57 1.92 -15.36
CA ASN A 160 -8.42 2.18 -16.80
C ASN A 160 -7.88 0.96 -17.55
N ALA A 161 -6.94 0.22 -16.95
CA ALA A 161 -6.39 -1.00 -17.54
C ALA A 161 -7.45 -2.10 -17.65
N ALA A 162 -8.26 -2.32 -16.60
CA ALA A 162 -9.36 -3.27 -16.63
C ALA A 162 -10.40 -2.92 -17.69
N GLN A 163 -10.81 -1.65 -17.77
CA GLN A 163 -11.77 -1.16 -18.76
C GLN A 163 -11.25 -1.29 -20.19
N ALA A 164 -10.00 -0.92 -20.45
CA ALA A 164 -9.39 -1.04 -21.76
C ALA A 164 -9.32 -2.48 -22.27
N ALA A 165 -9.09 -3.44 -21.35
CA ALA A 165 -9.09 -4.86 -21.65
C ALA A 165 -10.50 -5.49 -21.74
N GLY A 166 -11.57 -4.74 -21.42
CA GLY A 166 -12.93 -5.26 -21.34
C GLY A 166 -13.15 -6.29 -20.22
N TYR A 167 -12.29 -6.29 -19.19
CA TYR A 167 -12.40 -7.22 -18.08
C TYR A 167 -13.50 -6.77 -17.10
N SER A 168 -14.51 -7.63 -16.90
CA SER A 168 -15.70 -7.33 -16.09
C SER A 168 -15.95 -8.29 -14.94
N SER A 169 -15.16 -9.37 -14.83
CA SER A 169 -15.33 -10.36 -13.77
C SER A 169 -14.84 -9.84 -12.41
N PRO A 170 -15.38 -10.35 -11.29
CA PRO A 170 -14.90 -9.96 -9.97
C PRO A 170 -13.40 -10.25 -9.80
N ILE A 171 -12.67 -9.25 -9.35
CA ILE A 171 -11.23 -9.35 -9.10
C ILE A 171 -10.81 -8.41 -7.99
N ALA A 172 -9.88 -8.84 -7.17
CA ALA A 172 -9.16 -8.01 -6.21
C ALA A 172 -7.79 -7.64 -6.79
N ALA A 173 -7.36 -6.41 -6.62
CA ALA A 173 -6.11 -5.94 -7.20
C ALA A 173 -5.42 -4.84 -6.40
N LYS A 174 -4.12 -4.72 -6.63
CA LYS A 174 -3.31 -3.59 -6.13
C LYS A 174 -2.18 -3.28 -7.09
N THR A 175 -2.02 -2.01 -7.38
CA THR A 175 -0.87 -1.48 -8.14
C THR A 175 0.26 -1.09 -7.21
N GLY A 176 1.50 -1.19 -7.68
CA GLY A 176 2.70 -0.69 -7.02
C GLY A 176 3.55 0.12 -7.97
N THR A 177 4.16 1.20 -7.48
CA THR A 177 5.11 2.03 -8.21
C THR A 177 6.12 2.57 -7.22
N THR A 178 7.41 2.33 -7.46
CA THR A 178 8.47 2.83 -6.58
C THR A 178 8.82 4.29 -6.89
N GLU A 179 9.59 4.90 -5.99
CA GLU A 179 10.13 6.24 -6.18
C GLU A 179 10.82 6.39 -7.55
N SER A 180 10.57 7.51 -8.20
CA SER A 180 11.10 7.82 -9.52
C SER A 180 10.78 6.78 -10.61
N ASN A 181 9.72 5.97 -10.44
CA ASN A 181 9.33 4.92 -11.39
C ASN A 181 10.44 3.90 -11.70
N GLN A 182 11.26 3.52 -10.73
CA GLN A 182 12.35 2.56 -10.92
C GLN A 182 11.88 1.11 -11.04
N SER A 183 10.71 0.81 -10.49
CA SER A 183 9.99 -0.43 -10.72
C SER A 183 8.48 -0.22 -10.60
N SER A 184 7.71 -1.09 -11.22
CA SER A 184 6.26 -1.06 -11.20
C SER A 184 5.69 -2.46 -11.22
N ALA A 185 4.67 -2.69 -10.42
CA ALA A 185 4.05 -3.99 -10.24
C ALA A 185 2.52 -3.89 -10.22
N PHE A 186 1.89 -5.00 -10.48
CA PHE A 186 0.47 -5.22 -10.29
C PHE A 186 0.26 -6.58 -9.65
N LEU A 187 -0.61 -6.67 -8.68
CA LEU A 187 -1.13 -7.94 -8.17
C LEU A 187 -2.61 -7.97 -8.45
N GLY A 188 -3.07 -8.98 -9.19
CA GLY A 188 -4.49 -9.24 -9.41
C GLY A 188 -4.85 -10.69 -9.05
N PHE A 189 -6.00 -10.91 -8.40
CA PHE A 189 -6.42 -12.24 -8.02
C PHE A 189 -7.93 -12.39 -7.86
N ASN A 190 -8.42 -13.59 -8.09
CA ASN A 190 -9.73 -14.09 -7.70
C ASN A 190 -9.61 -15.59 -7.37
N GLU A 191 -10.73 -16.30 -7.17
CA GLU A 191 -10.69 -17.73 -6.82
C GLU A 191 -10.15 -18.62 -7.95
N GLY A 192 -9.98 -18.11 -9.16
CA GLY A 192 -9.47 -18.85 -10.31
C GLY A 192 -8.03 -18.56 -10.69
N ILE A 193 -7.52 -17.38 -10.37
CA ILE A 193 -6.17 -16.94 -10.76
C ILE A 193 -5.57 -15.99 -9.75
N SER A 194 -4.26 -16.05 -9.61
CA SER A 194 -3.47 -14.98 -8.99
C SER A 194 -2.20 -14.78 -9.79
N ALA A 195 -1.90 -13.54 -10.18
CA ALA A 195 -0.68 -13.22 -10.93
C ALA A 195 -0.15 -11.83 -10.56
N ALA A 196 1.18 -11.68 -10.62
CA ALA A 196 1.89 -10.47 -10.26
C ALA A 196 2.87 -10.03 -11.35
N PRO A 197 2.42 -9.41 -12.44
CA PRO A 197 3.32 -8.77 -13.41
C PRO A 197 4.16 -7.70 -12.75
N TYR A 198 5.47 -7.75 -12.97
CA TYR A 198 6.45 -6.87 -12.35
C TYR A 198 7.49 -6.42 -13.37
N ILE A 199 7.69 -5.13 -13.49
CA ILE A 199 8.67 -4.51 -14.38
C ILE A 199 9.66 -3.75 -13.53
N TYR A 200 10.94 -4.05 -13.66
CA TYR A 200 12.00 -3.48 -12.86
C TYR A 200 13.29 -3.35 -13.68
N ASN A 201 14.23 -2.61 -13.15
CA ASN A 201 15.58 -2.53 -13.67
C ASN A 201 16.38 -3.77 -13.25
N ASP A 202 17.25 -4.27 -14.10
CA ASP A 202 18.03 -5.50 -13.88
C ASP A 202 19.11 -5.41 -12.78
N GLY A 203 19.18 -4.28 -12.08
CA GLY A 203 20.02 -4.12 -10.90
C GLY A 203 21.42 -3.57 -11.16
N THR A 204 21.81 -3.31 -12.39
CA THR A 204 23.12 -2.70 -12.69
C THR A 204 23.14 -1.20 -12.42
N SER A 205 21.99 -0.55 -12.52
CA SER A 205 21.76 0.83 -12.09
C SER A 205 20.28 1.08 -11.88
N THR A 206 19.92 1.79 -10.81
CA THR A 206 18.55 2.23 -10.58
C THR A 206 18.25 3.47 -11.41
N VAL A 207 17.63 3.31 -12.56
CA VAL A 207 17.19 4.42 -13.41
C VAL A 207 15.68 4.40 -13.57
N PRO A 208 15.03 5.57 -13.76
CA PRO A 208 13.60 5.66 -14.01
C PRO A 208 13.19 4.85 -15.24
N LEU A 209 12.02 4.21 -15.17
CA LEU A 209 11.44 3.43 -16.26
C LEU A 209 10.35 4.22 -16.98
N CYS A 210 10.31 4.07 -18.31
CA CYS A 210 9.30 4.64 -19.18
C CYS A 210 8.42 3.56 -19.81
N THR A 211 7.22 3.93 -20.21
CA THR A 211 6.35 3.10 -21.05
C THR A 211 6.97 2.90 -22.43
N GLY A 212 6.68 1.76 -23.07
CA GLY A 212 7.14 1.47 -24.44
C GLY A 212 8.35 0.53 -24.50
N PRO A 213 8.84 0.23 -25.73
CA PRO A 213 9.88 -0.78 -25.95
C PRO A 213 11.26 -0.40 -25.38
N VAL A 214 11.57 0.89 -25.27
CA VAL A 214 12.75 1.38 -24.54
C VAL A 214 12.27 1.90 -23.19
N ARG A 215 12.49 1.10 -22.14
CA ARG A 215 11.92 1.37 -20.83
C ARG A 215 12.74 2.32 -19.95
N GLN A 216 13.96 2.63 -20.34
CA GLN A 216 14.83 3.56 -19.61
C GLN A 216 14.69 4.96 -20.18
N CYS A 217 14.62 5.95 -19.30
CA CYS A 217 14.53 7.35 -19.68
C CYS A 217 15.30 8.23 -18.69
N ALA A 218 15.63 9.45 -19.14
CA ALA A 218 16.15 10.48 -18.26
C ALA A 218 15.03 11.08 -17.41
N GLY A 219 15.36 11.50 -16.18
CA GLY A 219 14.41 12.16 -15.29
C GLY A 219 13.55 11.19 -14.47
N TRP A 220 12.28 11.50 -14.30
CA TRP A 220 11.40 10.82 -13.33
C TRP A 220 10.77 9.52 -13.82
N GLY A 221 10.83 9.23 -15.11
CA GLY A 221 10.10 8.10 -15.67
C GLY A 221 8.57 8.31 -15.71
N ASN A 222 7.87 7.33 -16.26
CA ASN A 222 6.41 7.39 -16.35
C ASN A 222 5.72 6.01 -16.32
N LEU A 223 6.45 4.97 -15.97
CA LEU A 223 5.88 3.62 -15.84
C LEU A 223 5.24 3.44 -14.47
N TYR A 224 3.93 3.33 -14.43
CA TYR A 224 3.13 3.10 -13.24
C TYR A 224 2.54 1.69 -13.23
N GLY A 225 2.29 1.14 -12.04
CA GLY A 225 1.69 -0.18 -11.87
C GLY A 225 0.31 -0.35 -12.50
N GLY A 226 -0.45 0.75 -12.63
CA GLY A 226 -1.74 0.80 -13.34
C GLY A 226 -1.64 0.85 -14.86
N LEU A 227 -0.43 0.92 -15.43
CA LEU A 227 -0.16 0.88 -16.87
C LEU A 227 0.21 -0.54 -17.31
N GLU A 228 1.41 -0.74 -17.87
CA GLU A 228 1.80 -2.01 -18.47
C GLU A 228 1.71 -3.23 -17.55
N PRO A 229 2.07 -3.16 -16.24
CA PRO A 229 1.85 -4.32 -15.37
C PRO A 229 0.38 -4.72 -15.26
N ALA A 230 -0.53 -3.75 -15.05
CA ALA A 230 -1.96 -4.02 -14.99
C ALA A 230 -2.53 -4.44 -16.35
N GLN A 231 -2.09 -3.80 -17.44
CA GLN A 231 -2.49 -4.17 -18.81
C GLN A 231 -2.05 -5.59 -19.16
N THR A 232 -0.85 -5.99 -18.78
CA THR A 232 -0.35 -7.37 -18.97
C THR A 232 -1.24 -8.37 -18.25
N PHE A 233 -1.58 -8.09 -16.99
CA PHE A 233 -2.50 -8.94 -16.24
C PHE A 233 -3.85 -9.07 -16.95
N PHE A 234 -4.51 -7.97 -17.28
CA PHE A 234 -5.85 -8.01 -17.85
C PHE A 234 -5.87 -8.56 -19.28
N SER A 235 -4.84 -8.32 -20.08
CA SER A 235 -4.72 -8.93 -21.42
C SER A 235 -4.64 -10.47 -21.34
N MET A 236 -3.95 -11.00 -20.34
CA MET A 236 -3.91 -12.43 -20.06
C MET A 236 -5.26 -12.91 -19.47
N ALA A 237 -5.76 -12.26 -18.43
CA ALA A 237 -6.92 -12.73 -17.67
C ALA A 237 -8.20 -12.77 -18.50
N THR A 238 -8.39 -11.87 -19.45
CA THR A 238 -9.55 -11.88 -20.37
C THR A 238 -9.59 -13.12 -21.26
N GLN A 239 -8.46 -13.74 -21.53
CA GLN A 239 -8.35 -14.92 -22.39
C GLN A 239 -8.48 -16.23 -21.61
N LEU A 240 -8.44 -16.19 -20.28
CA LEU A 240 -8.47 -17.38 -19.43
C LEU A 240 -9.86 -17.59 -18.82
N PRO A 241 -10.58 -18.65 -19.24
CA PRO A 241 -11.90 -18.97 -18.66
C PRO A 241 -11.87 -19.16 -17.14
N ILE A 242 -10.76 -19.64 -16.59
CA ILE A 242 -10.58 -19.79 -15.14
C ILE A 242 -10.58 -18.42 -14.43
N ALA A 243 -10.06 -17.37 -15.07
CA ALA A 243 -10.07 -16.02 -14.51
C ALA A 243 -11.41 -15.31 -14.69
N THR A 244 -12.06 -15.50 -15.86
CA THR A 244 -13.29 -14.77 -16.22
C THR A 244 -14.57 -15.37 -15.62
N LYS A 245 -14.54 -16.64 -15.20
CA LYS A 245 -15.69 -17.32 -14.57
C LYS A 245 -15.61 -17.38 -13.06
N ALA A 246 -14.44 -17.11 -12.47
CA ALA A 246 -14.25 -17.13 -11.04
C ALA A 246 -14.81 -15.87 -10.36
N GLY A 247 -15.16 -16.00 -9.10
CA GLY A 247 -15.57 -14.93 -8.21
C GLY A 247 -14.48 -14.51 -7.23
N LEU A 248 -14.86 -13.66 -6.30
CA LEU A 248 -14.09 -13.38 -5.08
C LEU A 248 -14.69 -14.16 -3.91
N PRO A 249 -13.89 -14.51 -2.90
CA PRO A 249 -14.40 -15.14 -1.69
C PRO A 249 -15.54 -14.33 -1.08
N ASN A 250 -16.63 -15.00 -0.71
CA ASN A 250 -17.84 -14.34 -0.24
C ASN A 250 -17.61 -13.64 1.10
N TYR A 251 -17.75 -12.32 1.12
CA TYR A 251 -17.55 -11.49 2.29
C TYR A 251 -18.88 -11.16 2.99
N ASN A 252 -18.98 -11.46 4.28
CA ASN A 252 -20.19 -11.33 5.10
C ASN A 252 -20.35 -9.95 5.77
N LYS A 253 -19.57 -8.96 5.36
CA LYS A 253 -19.58 -7.58 5.89
C LYS A 253 -19.26 -7.45 7.39
N LYS A 254 -18.63 -8.45 7.98
CA LYS A 254 -18.29 -8.49 9.41
C LYS A 254 -17.47 -7.26 9.86
N TYR A 255 -16.63 -6.73 8.99
CA TYR A 255 -15.72 -5.62 9.30
C TYR A 255 -16.19 -4.24 8.78
N ASP A 256 -17.30 -4.15 8.03
CA ASP A 256 -17.73 -2.90 7.39
C ASP A 256 -18.09 -1.79 8.38
N ASN A 257 -18.62 -2.15 9.52
CA ASN A 257 -19.18 -1.20 10.47
C ASN A 257 -18.54 -1.21 11.86
N GLY A 258 -17.51 -2.02 12.08
CA GLY A 258 -16.93 -2.22 13.40
C GLY A 258 -17.97 -2.74 14.42
N THR A 259 -17.53 -3.11 15.62
CA THR A 259 -18.43 -3.46 16.73
C THR A 259 -18.90 -2.19 17.46
N THR A 260 -19.92 -2.29 18.28
CA THR A 260 -20.34 -1.19 19.18
C THR A 260 -19.18 -0.74 20.07
N ALA A 261 -18.30 -1.67 20.47
CA ALA A 261 -17.10 -1.36 21.23
C ALA A 261 -16.10 -0.54 20.39
N ASP A 262 -15.92 -0.86 19.08
CA ASP A 262 -15.07 -0.09 18.18
C ASP A 262 -15.56 1.34 18.02
N LYS A 263 -16.86 1.53 17.80
CA LYS A 263 -17.49 2.85 17.74
C LYS A 263 -17.29 3.66 19.02
N THR A 264 -17.33 2.99 20.17
CA THR A 264 -17.03 3.64 21.45
C THR A 264 -15.57 4.09 21.51
N LEU A 265 -14.62 3.23 21.14
CA LEU A 265 -13.19 3.55 21.16
C LEU A 265 -12.87 4.70 20.17
N ASP A 266 -13.43 4.65 18.98
CA ASP A 266 -13.25 5.69 17.96
C ASP A 266 -13.83 7.03 18.42
N SER A 267 -14.95 7.03 19.13
CA SER A 267 -15.58 8.24 19.66
C SER A 267 -14.76 8.96 20.74
N LEU A 268 -13.72 8.31 21.26
CA LEU A 268 -12.81 8.90 22.25
C LEU A 268 -11.76 9.82 21.64
N ARG A 269 -11.52 9.75 20.31
CA ARG A 269 -10.55 10.61 19.65
C ARG A 269 -10.87 12.09 19.89
N GLY A 270 -9.86 12.86 20.27
CA GLY A 270 -9.98 14.29 20.57
C GLY A 270 -10.59 14.62 21.97
N LYS A 271 -11.11 13.64 22.70
CA LYS A 271 -11.56 13.83 24.08
C LYS A 271 -10.37 14.02 25.02
N SER A 272 -10.62 14.64 26.18
CA SER A 272 -9.63 14.67 27.25
C SER A 272 -9.41 13.27 27.83
N GLU A 273 -8.27 13.06 28.47
CA GLU A 273 -7.98 11.78 29.15
C GLU A 273 -9.07 11.45 30.17
N ALA A 274 -9.51 12.44 30.95
CA ALA A 274 -10.53 12.22 31.98
C ALA A 274 -11.86 11.76 31.41
N GLU A 275 -12.36 12.42 30.35
CA GLU A 275 -13.62 12.03 29.69
C GLU A 275 -13.56 10.63 29.05
N ALA A 276 -12.42 10.34 28.41
CA ALA A 276 -12.22 9.03 27.80
C ALA A 276 -12.12 7.92 28.84
N ARG A 277 -11.38 8.16 29.91
CA ARG A 277 -11.24 7.24 31.04
C ARG A 277 -12.59 6.95 31.67
N GLN A 278 -13.36 7.97 32.03
CA GLN A 278 -14.70 7.83 32.59
C GLN A 278 -15.61 7.02 31.66
N THR A 279 -15.55 7.27 30.35
CA THR A 279 -16.35 6.54 29.35
C THR A 279 -16.01 5.05 29.32
N LEU A 280 -14.74 4.69 29.42
CA LEU A 280 -14.28 3.30 29.37
C LEU A 280 -14.51 2.57 30.69
N GLU A 281 -14.21 3.19 31.81
CA GLU A 281 -14.37 2.61 33.14
C GLU A 281 -15.84 2.37 33.46
N SER A 282 -16.77 3.25 33.04
CA SER A 282 -18.22 3.04 33.17
C SER A 282 -18.71 1.82 32.38
N LYS A 283 -17.99 1.39 31.35
CA LYS A 283 -18.24 0.18 30.57
C LYS A 283 -17.50 -1.05 31.13
N GLY A 284 -16.75 -0.88 32.22
CA GLY A 284 -16.03 -1.95 32.91
C GLY A 284 -14.66 -2.31 32.32
N TYR A 285 -14.02 -1.40 31.59
CA TYR A 285 -12.65 -1.57 31.11
C TYR A 285 -11.64 -1.06 32.15
N VAL A 286 -10.43 -1.63 32.11
CA VAL A 286 -9.26 -1.13 32.83
C VAL A 286 -8.48 -0.20 31.90
N VAL A 287 -8.25 1.05 32.32
CA VAL A 287 -7.67 2.06 31.45
C VAL A 287 -6.24 2.37 31.83
N LYS A 288 -5.32 2.17 30.88
CA LYS A 288 -3.93 2.67 30.92
C LYS A 288 -3.76 3.85 29.94
N THR A 289 -2.70 4.60 30.12
CA THR A 289 -2.34 5.72 29.25
C THR A 289 -0.89 5.61 28.78
N SER A 290 -0.66 6.03 27.55
CA SER A 290 0.67 6.22 26.96
C SER A 290 0.67 7.51 26.15
N ARG A 291 1.85 8.06 25.86
CA ARG A 291 1.98 9.23 24.96
C ARG A 291 2.47 8.79 23.60
N VAL A 292 1.98 9.47 22.57
CA VAL A 292 2.42 9.30 21.20
C VAL A 292 2.74 10.63 20.55
N ILE A 293 3.67 10.60 19.62
CA ILE A 293 4.08 11.77 18.85
C ILE A 293 3.04 12.00 17.74
N GLY A 294 2.57 13.25 17.62
CA GLY A 294 1.63 13.64 16.57
C GLY A 294 0.17 13.26 16.85
N GLY A 295 -0.60 13.06 15.79
CA GLY A 295 -2.01 12.65 15.86
C GLY A 295 -3.01 13.74 15.50
N ASN A 296 -2.57 14.95 15.18
CA ASN A 296 -3.41 16.11 14.80
C ASN A 296 -4.52 16.44 15.81
N VAL A 297 -4.27 16.22 17.07
CA VAL A 297 -5.15 16.64 18.18
C VAL A 297 -4.30 17.41 19.20
N PRO A 298 -4.89 18.34 19.97
CA PRO A 298 -4.17 19.13 20.96
C PRO A 298 -3.45 18.26 22.00
N TYR A 299 -2.43 18.82 22.62
CA TYR A 299 -1.68 18.16 23.69
C TYR A 299 -2.58 17.54 24.76
N GLY A 300 -2.29 16.31 25.17
CA GLY A 300 -3.03 15.58 26.21
C GLY A 300 -4.40 15.05 25.78
N ARG A 301 -4.82 15.28 24.54
CA ARG A 301 -6.06 14.70 24.01
C ARG A 301 -5.82 13.28 23.47
N VAL A 302 -6.87 12.47 23.50
CA VAL A 302 -6.81 11.10 23.01
C VAL A 302 -6.60 11.08 21.48
N VAL A 303 -5.53 10.46 21.06
CA VAL A 303 -5.28 10.13 19.65
C VAL A 303 -6.09 8.90 19.28
N ARG A 304 -6.01 7.87 20.12
CA ARG A 304 -6.76 6.61 19.95
C ARG A 304 -6.79 5.79 21.24
N ALA A 305 -7.63 4.76 21.25
CA ALA A 305 -7.68 3.74 22.29
C ALA A 305 -7.32 2.37 21.70
N ILE A 306 -6.39 1.65 22.35
CA ILE A 306 -5.91 0.34 21.91
C ILE A 306 -6.34 -0.72 22.88
N THR A 307 -6.91 -1.82 22.38
CA THR A 307 -7.27 -2.98 23.19
C THR A 307 -6.05 -3.86 23.47
N GLY A 308 -5.93 -4.36 24.70
CA GLY A 308 -4.95 -5.37 25.07
C GLY A 308 -5.31 -6.77 24.52
N LYS A 309 -4.55 -7.78 24.94
CA LYS A 309 -4.69 -9.18 24.50
C LYS A 309 -6.09 -9.77 24.71
N ASP A 310 -6.81 -9.31 25.73
CA ASP A 310 -8.17 -9.79 26.06
C ASP A 310 -9.27 -9.13 25.19
N GLY A 311 -8.86 -8.32 24.24
CA GLY A 311 -9.75 -7.67 23.28
C GLY A 311 -10.69 -6.67 23.94
N LYS A 312 -12.01 -6.83 23.72
CA LYS A 312 -13.04 -5.89 24.17
C LYS A 312 -13.96 -6.49 25.24
N LYS A 313 -13.51 -7.52 25.94
CA LYS A 313 -14.27 -8.14 27.03
C LYS A 313 -14.33 -7.19 28.24
N LYS A 314 -15.39 -7.28 29.03
CA LYS A 314 -15.50 -6.57 30.30
C LYS A 314 -14.32 -6.94 31.21
N GLY A 315 -13.63 -5.96 31.77
CA GLY A 315 -12.42 -6.14 32.56
C GLY A 315 -11.12 -6.12 31.71
N ALA A 316 -11.21 -6.10 30.37
CA ALA A 316 -10.04 -6.01 29.53
C ALA A 316 -9.34 -4.65 29.68
N GLU A 317 -8.03 -4.66 29.45
CA GLU A 317 -7.21 -3.47 29.45
C GLU A 317 -7.34 -2.70 28.14
N ILE A 318 -7.55 -1.40 28.22
CA ILE A 318 -7.52 -0.47 27.10
C ILE A 318 -6.48 0.60 27.38
N THR A 319 -5.56 0.80 26.42
CA THR A 319 -4.56 1.87 26.50
C THR A 319 -5.00 3.09 25.70
N LEU A 320 -5.21 4.22 26.37
CA LEU A 320 -5.41 5.52 25.74
C LEU A 320 -4.06 6.10 25.31
N GLN A 321 -3.90 6.36 24.04
CA GLN A 321 -2.74 7.09 23.52
C GLN A 321 -3.06 8.56 23.44
N LEU A 322 -2.29 9.37 24.18
CA LEU A 322 -2.47 10.81 24.31
C LEU A 322 -1.46 11.56 23.42
N SER A 323 -1.93 12.60 22.74
CA SER A 323 -1.11 13.45 21.87
C SER A 323 -0.06 14.22 22.67
N ASP A 324 1.13 14.36 22.08
CA ASP A 324 2.16 15.31 22.51
C ASP A 324 1.96 16.72 21.93
N GLY A 325 0.87 16.93 21.18
CA GLY A 325 0.53 18.20 20.54
C GLY A 325 1.20 18.47 19.20
N ALA A 326 2.13 17.61 18.76
CA ALA A 326 2.77 17.78 17.47
C ALA A 326 1.76 17.60 16.32
N GLY A 327 1.74 18.56 15.39
CA GLY A 327 0.84 18.55 14.22
C GLY A 327 -0.57 19.10 14.47
N ALA A 328 -0.92 19.50 15.68
CA ALA A 328 -2.18 20.21 15.92
C ALA A 328 -2.04 21.66 15.46
N SER A 329 -2.86 22.09 14.48
CA SER A 329 -3.00 23.50 14.14
C SER A 329 -3.48 24.25 15.37
N GLN A 330 -2.69 25.22 15.85
CA GLN A 330 -3.14 26.14 16.89
C GLN A 330 -4.22 27.04 16.29
N SER A 331 -5.48 26.78 16.61
CA SER A 331 -6.50 27.81 16.47
C SER A 331 -6.14 28.93 17.46
N PRO A 332 -6.17 30.20 17.05
CA PRO A 332 -5.89 31.30 17.99
C PRO A 332 -6.98 31.30 19.07
N SER A 333 -6.60 30.96 20.28
CA SER A 333 -7.45 31.15 21.45
C SER A 333 -7.58 32.67 21.68
N SER A 334 -8.81 33.18 21.57
CA SER A 334 -9.20 34.48 22.04
C SER A 334 -8.76 34.64 23.52
N GLY A 335 -7.77 35.52 23.75
CA GLY A 335 -7.26 35.79 25.05
C GLY A 335 -8.29 36.48 25.92
N VAL A 336 -8.39 36.01 27.14
CA VAL A 336 -8.82 36.84 28.27
C VAL A 336 -7.56 37.09 29.06
N ALA A 337 -7.18 38.37 29.09
CA ALA A 337 -6.11 38.88 29.89
C ALA A 337 -6.49 38.81 31.36
N ASP A 338 -5.64 38.24 32.19
CA ASP A 338 -5.56 38.61 33.59
C ASP A 338 -4.16 39.19 33.87
N ALA A 339 -4.21 40.43 34.28
CA ALA A 339 -3.08 41.21 34.71
C ALA A 339 -2.72 40.81 36.15
N ASN A 340 -1.48 40.56 36.45
CA ASN A 340 -0.71 41.22 37.51
C ASN A 340 0.61 40.48 37.81
N SER A 341 1.72 41.07 37.59
CA SER A 341 2.76 41.45 38.55
C SER A 341 4.10 41.81 37.87
N THR A 342 4.37 43.06 37.91
CA THR A 342 5.60 43.80 38.27
C THR A 342 6.94 43.06 38.23
N GLY A 343 7.89 43.66 37.51
CA GLY A 343 9.24 43.80 38.05
C GLY A 343 10.39 43.76 37.04
N ALA A 344 10.84 44.98 36.70
CA ALA A 344 12.21 45.48 36.54
C ALA A 344 13.08 44.93 35.36
N GLN A 345 13.30 45.78 34.37
CA GLN A 345 14.51 46.59 34.09
C GLN A 345 15.81 45.79 33.87
N ASN A 346 16.50 45.88 32.81
CA ASN A 346 17.32 46.93 32.18
C ASN A 346 18.27 46.20 31.21
N SER A 347 18.80 46.56 30.13
CA SER A 347 19.22 47.77 29.47
C SER A 347 20.09 47.39 28.27
N THR A 348 19.99 48.21 27.25
CA THR A 348 21.05 48.68 26.34
C THR A 348 21.82 47.64 25.51
N GLY A 349 21.99 47.84 24.28
CA GLY A 349 22.30 48.84 23.32
C GLY A 349 22.59 48.19 21.98
N GLY A 350 22.22 48.77 20.95
CA GLY A 350 22.97 49.58 20.00
C GLY A 350 23.63 48.70 18.94
N GLY A 351 23.43 48.91 17.73
CA GLY A 351 23.53 49.91 16.81
C GLY A 351 23.71 49.37 15.39
N ASN A 352 23.07 50.00 14.46
CA ASN A 352 23.49 50.37 13.09
C ASN A 352 24.08 49.29 12.17
N ALA A 353 23.70 49.21 10.98
CA ALA A 353 23.15 49.99 9.85
C ALA A 353 23.90 49.63 8.58
N ASP A 354 23.22 49.81 7.45
CA ASP A 354 23.75 50.00 6.08
C ASP A 354 24.18 48.71 5.35
N GLY A 355 23.79 48.45 4.14
CA GLY A 355 23.18 49.22 3.08
C GLY A 355 23.17 48.45 1.79
N ALA A 356 22.16 48.67 1.02
CA ALA A 356 22.09 48.83 -0.44
C ALA A 356 22.93 47.89 -1.33
N THR A 357 22.47 47.34 -2.38
CA THR A 357 21.86 47.84 -3.63
C THR A 357 21.62 46.71 -4.61
N SER A 358 20.48 46.67 -5.25
CA SER A 358 20.31 46.14 -6.63
C SER A 358 20.92 47.14 -7.63
N PRO A 359 21.10 46.87 -8.90
CA PRO A 359 20.18 46.20 -9.87
C PRO A 359 20.89 45.48 -11.02
N GLY A 360 20.11 44.83 -11.89
CA GLY A 360 20.59 44.38 -13.17
C GLY A 360 19.56 43.64 -14.07
N ARG A 361 18.88 44.41 -14.82
CA ARG A 361 17.88 44.07 -15.88
C ARG A 361 18.60 43.82 -17.20
N SER A 362 18.14 42.81 -18.00
CA SER A 362 18.11 42.90 -19.49
C SER A 362 17.36 41.65 -20.01
N THR A 363 16.19 41.75 -20.56
CA THR A 363 15.70 42.07 -21.91
C THR A 363 16.18 41.10 -22.98
N GLY A 364 15.20 40.44 -23.61
CA GLY A 364 15.08 40.35 -25.04
C GLY A 364 15.08 38.96 -25.65
N GLY A 365 14.01 38.67 -26.41
CA GLY A 365 14.09 37.66 -27.45
C GLY A 365 12.73 37.02 -27.81
N THR A 366 11.97 37.74 -28.59
CA THR A 366 10.75 37.30 -29.31
C THR A 366 11.09 36.27 -30.40
N GLY A 367 10.15 35.33 -30.59
CA GLY A 367 10.15 34.46 -31.77
C GLY A 367 8.87 33.63 -31.83
N GLY A 368 7.92 34.13 -32.62
CA GLY A 368 6.64 33.48 -32.88
C GLY A 368 6.74 32.36 -33.90
N GLY A 369 5.78 31.49 -33.89
CA GLY A 369 5.54 30.42 -34.84
C GLY A 369 4.13 29.88 -34.72
N THR A 370 3.24 30.43 -35.56
CA THR A 370 1.88 29.97 -35.84
C THR A 370 1.93 28.60 -36.54
N GLY A 371 1.00 27.72 -36.19
CA GLY A 371 0.81 26.46 -36.91
C GLY A 371 -0.39 25.65 -36.43
N ASN A 372 -1.51 26.04 -36.90
CA ASN A 372 -2.67 25.33 -37.45
C ASN A 372 -3.17 24.02 -36.82
N GLY A 373 -4.48 24.06 -36.52
CA GLY A 373 -5.29 22.96 -36.01
C GLY A 373 -5.49 21.82 -37.01
N GLY A 374 -5.71 20.64 -36.46
CA GLY A 374 -6.19 19.48 -37.15
C GLY A 374 -6.95 18.62 -36.15
N GLY A 375 -8.28 18.71 -36.18
CA GLY A 375 -9.18 17.82 -35.45
C GLY A 375 -9.06 16.41 -36.05
N GLY A 376 -8.64 15.47 -35.23
CA GLY A 376 -8.64 14.05 -35.54
C GLY A 376 -9.54 13.33 -34.54
N THR A 377 -10.74 12.95 -35.01
CA THR A 377 -11.59 11.97 -34.31
C THR A 377 -10.88 10.64 -34.27
N GLY A 378 -10.24 10.35 -33.13
CA GLY A 378 -9.61 9.05 -32.88
C GLY A 378 -10.66 8.03 -32.47
N THR A 379 -11.06 7.20 -33.41
CA THR A 379 -11.70 5.90 -33.15
C THR A 379 -10.79 5.08 -32.26
N GLY A 380 -11.35 4.55 -31.16
CA GLY A 380 -10.65 3.69 -30.21
C GLY A 380 -10.04 2.46 -30.90
N GLY A 381 -8.75 2.50 -31.12
CA GLY A 381 -7.95 1.36 -31.52
C GLY A 381 -7.70 0.48 -30.30
N GLY A 382 -8.31 -0.69 -30.24
CA GLY A 382 -7.93 -1.73 -29.30
C GLY A 382 -6.46 -2.11 -29.57
N PHE A 383 -5.64 -2.11 -28.54
CA PHE A 383 -4.27 -2.58 -28.63
C PHE A 383 -4.28 -4.10 -28.85
N SER A 384 -3.55 -4.57 -29.86
CA SER A 384 -3.35 -6.00 -30.08
C SER A 384 -2.16 -6.50 -29.26
N PRO A 385 -2.08 -7.81 -28.92
CA PRO A 385 -0.90 -8.38 -28.26
C PRO A 385 0.40 -8.10 -29.01
N GLU A 386 0.35 -7.96 -30.32
CA GLU A 386 1.48 -7.67 -31.20
C GLU A 386 2.06 -6.29 -30.97
N ASP A 387 1.26 -5.33 -30.51
CA ASP A 387 1.72 -3.98 -30.13
C ASP A 387 2.71 -4.00 -28.95
N PHE A 388 2.75 -5.12 -28.21
CA PHE A 388 3.64 -5.34 -27.07
C PHE A 388 4.79 -6.33 -27.37
N GLY A 389 4.99 -6.73 -28.62
CA GLY A 389 5.99 -7.71 -29.02
C GLY A 389 5.68 -9.15 -28.57
N ILE A 390 4.45 -9.42 -28.15
CA ILE A 390 3.97 -10.74 -27.78
C ILE A 390 3.29 -11.31 -29.03
N ARG A 391 3.87 -12.38 -29.60
CA ARG A 391 3.28 -13.01 -30.79
C ARG A 391 2.08 -13.89 -30.38
N GLN A 392 1.07 -13.94 -31.21
CA GLN A 392 -0.11 -14.77 -30.96
C GLN A 392 0.26 -16.24 -30.72
N GLU A 393 1.28 -16.75 -31.41
CA GLU A 393 1.82 -18.10 -31.22
C GLU A 393 2.36 -18.37 -29.81
N ASP A 394 2.93 -17.33 -29.14
CA ASP A 394 3.43 -17.44 -27.76
C ASP A 394 2.24 -17.54 -26.76
N ILE A 395 1.16 -16.82 -27.04
CA ILE A 395 -0.08 -16.88 -26.26
C ILE A 395 -0.76 -18.24 -26.44
N ASP A 396 -0.83 -18.73 -27.69
CA ASP A 396 -1.44 -20.02 -28.00
C ASP A 396 -0.62 -21.18 -27.44
N SER A 397 0.71 -21.09 -27.46
CA SER A 397 1.62 -22.04 -26.81
C SER A 397 1.38 -22.09 -25.30
N PHE A 398 1.38 -20.93 -24.63
CA PHE A 398 1.11 -20.84 -23.20
C PHE A 398 -0.30 -21.35 -22.83
N ALA A 399 -1.31 -20.99 -23.63
CA ALA A 399 -2.68 -21.46 -23.40
C ALA A 399 -2.80 -22.99 -23.60
N ASN A 400 -2.04 -23.58 -24.54
CA ASN A 400 -1.99 -25.01 -24.75
C ASN A 400 -1.25 -25.72 -23.61
N ASP A 401 -0.15 -25.15 -23.14
CA ASP A 401 0.59 -25.66 -21.98
C ASP A 401 -0.28 -25.65 -20.73
N VAL A 402 -1.01 -24.58 -20.49
CA VAL A 402 -1.98 -24.49 -19.37
C VAL A 402 -3.13 -25.48 -19.53
N ARG A 403 -3.66 -25.68 -20.75
CA ARG A 403 -4.70 -26.70 -21.00
C ARG A 403 -4.16 -28.12 -20.78
N SER A 404 -2.93 -28.39 -21.22
CA SER A 404 -2.24 -29.67 -20.99
C SER A 404 -2.03 -29.93 -19.50
N LEU A 405 -1.64 -28.91 -18.73
CA LEU A 405 -1.47 -28.98 -17.27
C LEU A 405 -2.79 -29.17 -16.51
N LEU A 406 -3.91 -28.71 -17.06
CA LEU A 406 -5.24 -28.84 -16.46
C LEU A 406 -6.01 -30.09 -16.90
N GLY A 407 -5.40 -30.96 -17.69
CA GLY A 407 -5.98 -32.27 -18.08
C GLY A 407 -7.25 -32.16 -18.95
N ARG A 408 -7.34 -31.16 -19.83
CA ARG A 408 -8.43 -30.96 -20.78
C ARG A 408 -7.92 -30.78 -22.21
#